data_f9dbdb4e25e075b80bf406b87575dd6d
#
_entry.id   f9dbdb4e25e075b80bf406b87575dd6d
#
_cell.length_a   1.000
_cell.length_b   1.000
_cell.length_c   1.000
_cell.angle_alpha   90.00
_cell.angle_beta   90.00
_cell.angle_gamma   90.00
#
_symmetry.space_group_name_H-M   'P 1'
#
loop_
_entity.id
_entity.type
_entity.pdbx_description
1 polymer ?
#
loop_
_entity_poly.entity_id
_entity_poly.type
_entity_poly.pdbx_seq_one_letter_code
_entity_poly.pdbx_strand_id
1 'polypeptide(L)'
;MEKNTIVFGKNLKEIRKKSNFSRSQLAQKISYSEKAIEKWEAGSSLPPVTTICKLANLFGVTVDSLLFTAKTEVRYLLGIDGGATKTEFKLVEAYGENREIAHCILGSSNPVDIGMENTKKILDQGIRQVCAGINMRQVSAFAGLSGGTLGDNKEILNEFLSHFDFAYFANGNDSLNVLEFGLSGENGVVVTMGTGIIAYCCFDGRYHRIAGWGPHIDKGGSGYNLGSDALDCALKYLDGRGGSKIIKELLEERLKKSIPDSVSEIYRMGKSYVASFAPVVFEAYDMGDEYASEIIENNVKEVVKVINAGLDFIQNKKGKVLLCGGIVNQSETLKPFFRKHMESIENIIFTTERPVNGAVMVAEKLINKER
;
A
#
# COMPACT_ATOMS: atom_id res chain seq x y z
N MET A 1 15.30 -0.79 -33.78
CA MET A 1 16.28 0.07 -33.09
C MET A 1 15.82 1.51 -33.28
N GLU A 2 15.05 2.06 -32.34
CA GLU A 2 14.70 3.47 -32.36
C GLU A 2 15.97 4.30 -32.06
N LYS A 3 16.22 5.30 -32.92
CA LYS A 3 17.34 6.22 -32.75
C LYS A 3 17.14 7.05 -31.48
N ASN A 4 17.92 6.81 -30.44
CA ASN A 4 18.03 7.73 -29.30
C ASN A 4 18.38 9.13 -29.81
N THR A 5 17.39 10.02 -29.83
CA THR A 5 17.59 11.38 -30.30
C THR A 5 18.24 12.20 -29.18
N ILE A 6 19.43 12.73 -29.40
CA ILE A 6 20.11 13.63 -28.45
C ILE A 6 19.30 14.93 -28.37
N VAL A 7 18.78 15.23 -27.16
CA VAL A 7 17.97 16.42 -26.88
C VAL A 7 18.61 17.29 -25.78
N PHE A 8 19.92 17.20 -25.65
CA PHE A 8 20.71 17.86 -24.60
C PHE A 8 20.30 19.32 -24.37
N GLY A 9 20.14 20.12 -25.42
CA GLY A 9 19.86 21.55 -25.29
C GLY A 9 18.52 21.83 -24.59
N LYS A 10 17.48 21.06 -24.94
CA LYS A 10 16.16 21.17 -24.32
C LYS A 10 16.24 20.78 -22.84
N ASN A 11 16.86 19.65 -22.54
CA ASN A 11 16.99 19.13 -21.18
C ASN A 11 17.81 20.07 -20.29
N LEU A 12 18.94 20.58 -20.79
CA LEU A 12 19.76 21.56 -20.06
C LEU A 12 18.95 22.82 -19.71
N LYS A 13 18.18 23.34 -20.66
CA LYS A 13 17.36 24.54 -20.46
C LYS A 13 16.28 24.31 -19.40
N GLU A 14 15.62 23.15 -19.41
CA GLU A 14 14.59 22.79 -18.43
C GLU A 14 15.18 22.63 -17.04
N ILE A 15 16.26 21.86 -16.88
CA ILE A 15 16.92 21.62 -15.59
C ILE A 15 17.45 22.93 -15.01
N ARG A 16 18.12 23.75 -15.81
CA ARG A 16 18.60 25.07 -15.38
C ARG A 16 17.48 25.94 -14.82
N LYS A 17 16.32 26.00 -15.53
CA LYS A 17 15.16 26.78 -15.10
C LYS A 17 14.56 26.24 -13.80
N LYS A 18 14.40 24.91 -13.69
CA LYS A 18 13.91 24.26 -12.47
C LYS A 18 14.80 24.51 -11.26
N SER A 19 16.12 24.62 -11.49
CA SER A 19 17.10 24.93 -10.45
C SER A 19 17.30 26.44 -10.22
N ASN A 20 16.45 27.29 -10.83
CA ASN A 20 16.48 28.75 -10.68
C ASN A 20 17.83 29.43 -11.09
N PHE A 21 18.58 28.82 -12.01
CA PHE A 21 19.80 29.44 -12.55
C PHE A 21 19.49 30.31 -13.79
N SER A 22 20.07 31.53 -13.84
CA SER A 22 20.21 32.24 -15.10
C SER A 22 21.32 31.58 -15.96
N ARG A 23 21.36 31.86 -17.29
CA ARG A 23 22.45 31.38 -18.13
C ARG A 23 23.81 31.88 -17.66
N SER A 24 23.88 33.14 -17.25
CA SER A 24 25.09 33.75 -16.70
C SER A 24 25.59 33.06 -15.43
N GLN A 25 24.70 32.78 -14.48
CA GLN A 25 25.02 32.05 -13.25
C GLN A 25 25.49 30.62 -13.54
N LEU A 26 24.83 29.90 -14.46
CA LEU A 26 25.28 28.57 -14.86
C LEU A 26 26.67 28.61 -15.52
N ALA A 27 26.88 29.55 -16.44
CA ALA A 27 28.15 29.75 -17.14
C ALA A 27 29.31 29.98 -16.14
N GLN A 28 29.09 30.84 -15.15
CA GLN A 28 30.07 31.11 -14.08
C GLN A 28 30.38 29.84 -13.27
N LYS A 29 29.34 29.04 -12.91
CA LYS A 29 29.49 27.81 -12.11
C LYS A 29 30.34 26.73 -12.78
N ILE A 30 30.30 26.65 -14.11
CA ILE A 30 31.01 25.61 -14.87
C ILE A 30 32.24 26.17 -15.65
N SER A 31 32.57 27.45 -15.46
CA SER A 31 33.71 28.16 -16.11
C SER A 31 33.60 28.20 -17.64
N TYR A 32 32.44 28.59 -18.14
CA TYR A 32 32.14 28.80 -19.56
C TYR A 32 31.54 30.20 -19.79
N SER A 33 31.42 30.60 -21.06
CA SER A 33 30.70 31.83 -21.42
C SER A 33 29.20 31.63 -21.47
N GLU A 34 28.41 32.66 -21.19
CA GLU A 34 26.95 32.64 -21.37
C GLU A 34 26.53 32.25 -22.80
N LYS A 35 27.31 32.74 -23.79
CA LYS A 35 27.12 32.40 -25.20
C LYS A 35 27.31 30.90 -25.52
N ALA A 36 28.16 30.21 -24.74
CA ALA A 36 28.31 28.76 -24.86
C ALA A 36 27.04 28.04 -24.35
N ILE A 37 26.50 28.44 -23.18
CA ILE A 37 25.23 27.90 -22.65
C ILE A 37 24.10 28.14 -23.64
N GLU A 38 24.02 29.34 -24.22
CA GLU A 38 23.00 29.67 -25.22
C GLU A 38 23.08 28.74 -26.44
N LYS A 39 24.24 28.49 -26.99
CA LYS A 39 24.45 27.56 -28.12
C LYS A 39 24.08 26.15 -27.79
N TRP A 40 24.42 25.71 -26.56
CA TRP A 40 24.06 24.37 -26.09
C TRP A 40 22.52 24.20 -25.92
N GLU A 41 21.86 25.19 -25.31
CA GLU A 41 20.41 25.19 -25.13
C GLU A 41 19.65 25.29 -26.47
N ALA A 42 20.25 25.95 -27.47
CA ALA A 42 19.70 26.03 -28.81
C ALA A 42 19.99 24.79 -29.68
N GLY A 43 20.74 23.81 -29.13
CA GLY A 43 21.14 22.61 -29.87
C GLY A 43 22.16 22.84 -31.00
N SER A 44 22.75 24.04 -31.08
CA SER A 44 23.72 24.40 -32.12
C SER A 44 25.10 23.78 -31.91
N SER A 45 25.40 23.31 -30.68
CA SER A 45 26.62 22.58 -30.34
C SER A 45 26.40 21.77 -29.04
N LEU A 46 27.24 20.76 -28.82
CA LEU A 46 27.26 19.99 -27.57
C LEU A 46 28.54 20.38 -26.78
N PRO A 47 28.50 20.41 -25.45
CA PRO A 47 29.68 20.52 -24.63
C PRO A 47 30.53 19.25 -24.68
N PRO A 48 31.81 19.31 -24.31
CA PRO A 48 32.64 18.12 -24.09
C PRO A 48 32.02 17.19 -23.04
N VAL A 49 32.24 15.86 -23.14
CA VAL A 49 31.73 14.87 -22.23
C VAL A 49 32.05 15.20 -20.76
N THR A 50 33.23 15.65 -20.47
CA THR A 50 33.64 16.10 -19.12
C THR A 50 32.78 17.22 -18.58
N THR A 51 32.30 18.13 -19.45
CA THR A 51 31.40 19.21 -19.07
C THR A 51 29.97 18.70 -18.86
N ILE A 52 29.53 17.72 -19.64
CA ILE A 52 28.24 17.04 -19.42
C ILE A 52 28.22 16.36 -18.04
N CYS A 53 29.32 15.67 -17.68
CA CYS A 53 29.46 15.08 -16.34
C CYS A 53 29.45 16.16 -15.22
N LYS A 54 30.10 17.30 -15.43
CA LYS A 54 30.06 18.42 -14.47
C LYS A 54 28.65 18.99 -14.31
N LEU A 55 27.90 19.13 -15.40
CA LEU A 55 26.50 19.58 -15.38
C LEU A 55 25.60 18.57 -14.67
N ALA A 56 25.77 17.29 -14.95
CA ALA A 56 25.03 16.22 -14.28
C ALA A 56 25.24 16.26 -12.75
N ASN A 57 26.50 16.37 -12.31
CA ASN A 57 26.82 16.49 -10.88
C ASN A 57 26.29 17.81 -10.27
N LEU A 58 26.38 18.93 -10.98
CA LEU A 58 25.89 20.22 -10.50
C LEU A 58 24.40 20.21 -10.22
N PHE A 59 23.62 19.54 -11.08
CA PHE A 59 22.17 19.47 -10.99
C PHE A 59 21.67 18.21 -10.27
N GLY A 60 22.56 17.29 -9.82
CA GLY A 60 22.18 16.06 -9.17
C GLY A 60 21.40 15.08 -10.07
N VAL A 61 21.68 15.10 -11.38
CA VAL A 61 21.03 14.27 -12.41
C VAL A 61 22.03 13.34 -13.09
N THR A 62 21.52 12.33 -13.84
CA THR A 62 22.41 11.46 -14.63
C THR A 62 22.80 12.11 -15.95
N VAL A 63 23.93 11.68 -16.53
CA VAL A 63 24.38 12.11 -17.87
C VAL A 63 23.31 11.78 -18.93
N ASP A 64 22.67 10.61 -18.81
CA ASP A 64 21.63 10.17 -19.74
C ASP A 64 20.42 11.11 -19.70
N SER A 65 20.07 11.67 -18.52
CA SER A 65 18.97 12.64 -18.39
C SER A 65 19.24 13.95 -19.10
N LEU A 66 20.50 14.31 -19.22
CA LEU A 66 20.88 15.48 -20.00
C LEU A 66 20.90 15.20 -21.50
N LEU A 67 21.29 14.01 -21.91
CA LEU A 67 21.54 13.69 -23.34
C LEU A 67 20.29 13.28 -24.11
N PHE A 68 19.38 12.54 -23.49
CA PHE A 68 18.28 11.87 -24.20
C PHE A 68 16.90 12.36 -23.77
N THR A 69 15.90 12.24 -24.64
CA THR A 69 14.49 12.38 -24.24
C THR A 69 14.15 11.32 -23.22
N ALA A 70 13.48 11.73 -22.16
CA ALA A 70 13.01 10.83 -21.10
C ALA A 70 11.80 9.96 -21.53
N LYS A 71 11.86 9.35 -22.71
CA LYS A 71 11.04 8.18 -23.05
C LYS A 71 11.94 6.96 -23.04
N THR A 72 12.48 6.65 -21.86
CA THR A 72 13.00 5.32 -21.64
C THR A 72 11.78 4.41 -21.59
N GLU A 73 11.74 3.41 -22.48
CA GLU A 73 10.69 2.40 -22.47
C GLU A 73 10.62 1.82 -21.05
N VAL A 74 9.45 1.92 -20.42
CA VAL A 74 9.25 1.30 -19.12
C VAL A 74 9.35 -0.21 -19.29
N ARG A 75 10.20 -0.85 -18.51
CA ARG A 75 10.42 -2.30 -18.53
C ARG A 75 10.00 -2.97 -17.24
N TYR A 76 9.83 -2.20 -16.18
CA TYR A 76 9.53 -2.72 -14.86
C TYR A 76 8.43 -1.92 -14.20
N LEU A 77 7.62 -2.63 -13.39
CA LEU A 77 6.60 -2.04 -12.54
C LEU A 77 7.00 -2.30 -11.08
N LEU A 78 7.03 -1.26 -10.28
CA LEU A 78 7.28 -1.34 -8.85
C LEU A 78 5.99 -1.03 -8.10
N GLY A 79 5.45 -2.03 -7.41
CA GLY A 79 4.37 -1.87 -6.43
C GLY A 79 4.93 -1.80 -5.02
N ILE A 80 4.42 -0.86 -4.22
CA ILE A 80 4.73 -0.73 -2.79
C ILE A 80 3.42 -0.69 -2.02
N ASP A 81 3.27 -1.63 -1.06
CA ASP A 81 2.14 -1.70 -0.14
C ASP A 81 2.62 -1.48 1.29
N GLY A 82 2.37 -0.30 1.81
CA GLY A 82 2.88 0.13 3.11
C GLY A 82 1.79 0.23 4.18
N GLY A 83 1.89 -0.64 5.17
CA GLY A 83 0.96 -0.69 6.31
C GLY A 83 1.59 -0.31 7.65
N ALA A 84 0.80 -0.43 8.71
CA ALA A 84 1.20 -0.14 10.09
C ALA A 84 2.19 -1.16 10.68
N THR A 85 2.30 -2.36 10.09
CA THR A 85 3.16 -3.45 10.61
C THR A 85 4.28 -3.81 9.66
N LYS A 86 4.04 -3.75 8.36
CA LYS A 86 4.99 -4.13 7.32
C LYS A 86 4.80 -3.27 6.09
N THR A 87 5.85 -3.23 5.25
CA THR A 87 5.84 -2.65 3.91
C THR A 87 6.34 -3.70 2.94
N GLU A 88 5.56 -3.98 1.92
CA GLU A 88 5.86 -4.96 0.89
C GLU A 88 6.24 -4.26 -0.41
N PHE A 89 7.34 -4.69 -1.02
CA PHE A 89 7.86 -4.17 -2.28
C PHE A 89 7.90 -5.30 -3.29
N LYS A 90 7.34 -5.06 -4.47
CA LYS A 90 7.31 -6.03 -5.56
C LYS A 90 7.69 -5.38 -6.88
N LEU A 91 8.74 -5.87 -7.51
CA LEU A 91 9.19 -5.45 -8.84
C LEU A 91 8.87 -6.56 -9.84
N VAL A 92 8.19 -6.22 -10.92
CA VAL A 92 7.83 -7.17 -12.00
C VAL A 92 8.22 -6.61 -13.36
N GLU A 93 8.30 -7.47 -14.38
CA GLU A 93 8.40 -7.04 -15.78
C GLU A 93 7.09 -6.34 -16.22
N ALA A 94 7.21 -5.23 -16.96
CA ALA A 94 6.06 -4.43 -17.40
C ALA A 94 5.27 -5.05 -18.58
N TYR A 95 5.86 -6.03 -19.25
CA TYR A 95 5.27 -6.69 -20.43
C TYR A 95 5.38 -8.20 -20.30
N GLY A 96 4.32 -8.90 -20.71
CA GLY A 96 4.21 -10.33 -20.58
C GLY A 96 3.37 -10.76 -19.38
N GLU A 97 3.78 -11.83 -18.71
CA GLU A 97 3.03 -12.40 -17.55
C GLU A 97 3.31 -11.71 -16.21
N ASN A 98 3.83 -10.47 -16.20
CA ASN A 98 4.24 -9.75 -14.99
C ASN A 98 5.19 -10.58 -14.10
N ARG A 99 6.19 -11.21 -14.72
CA ARG A 99 7.16 -12.05 -14.01
C ARG A 99 7.82 -11.27 -12.88
N GLU A 100 7.78 -11.80 -11.68
CA GLU A 100 8.43 -11.22 -10.51
C GLU A 100 9.95 -11.24 -10.68
N ILE A 101 10.57 -10.07 -10.55
CA ILE A 101 12.02 -9.86 -10.65
C ILE A 101 12.64 -9.82 -9.26
N ALA A 102 12.00 -9.10 -8.34
CA ALA A 102 12.44 -8.96 -6.97
C ALA A 102 11.27 -8.69 -6.04
N HIS A 103 11.43 -9.10 -4.79
CA HIS A 103 10.45 -8.92 -3.73
C HIS A 103 11.17 -8.77 -2.39
N CYS A 104 10.68 -7.86 -1.54
CA CYS A 104 11.10 -7.82 -0.14
C CYS A 104 9.98 -7.31 0.77
N ILE A 105 10.10 -7.62 2.05
CA ILE A 105 9.22 -7.12 3.11
C ILE A 105 10.10 -6.46 4.17
N LEU A 106 9.77 -5.22 4.52
CA LEU A 106 10.42 -4.45 5.57
C LEU A 106 9.40 -4.08 6.67
N GLY A 107 9.84 -3.33 7.66
CA GLY A 107 8.97 -2.83 8.73
C GLY A 107 7.90 -1.86 8.26
N SER A 108 7.14 -1.29 9.22
CA SER A 108 6.09 -0.30 8.95
C SER A 108 6.62 0.90 8.17
N SER A 109 5.81 1.41 7.24
CA SER A 109 6.02 2.72 6.57
C SER A 109 4.84 3.68 6.76
N ASN A 110 4.00 3.46 7.78
CA ASN A 110 2.94 4.40 8.09
C ASN A 110 3.53 5.66 8.76
N PRO A 111 3.51 6.84 8.11
CA PRO A 111 4.12 8.05 8.67
C PRO A 111 3.45 8.55 9.95
N VAL A 112 2.21 8.14 10.22
CA VAL A 112 1.50 8.48 11.46
C VAL A 112 2.04 7.70 12.66
N ASP A 113 2.43 6.44 12.43
CA ASP A 113 2.90 5.55 13.51
C ASP A 113 4.41 5.72 13.79
N ILE A 114 5.24 5.85 12.74
CA ILE A 114 6.71 5.85 12.86
C ILE A 114 7.39 7.19 12.51
N GLY A 115 6.62 8.17 12.07
CA GLY A 115 7.10 9.46 11.59
C GLY A 115 7.65 9.43 10.17
N MET A 116 7.59 10.57 9.48
CA MET A 116 7.92 10.69 8.05
C MET A 116 9.38 10.31 7.72
N GLU A 117 10.33 10.68 8.58
CA GLU A 117 11.75 10.37 8.32
C GLU A 117 12.05 8.87 8.37
N ASN A 118 11.42 8.12 9.28
CA ASN A 118 11.56 6.66 9.30
C ASN A 118 10.83 6.02 8.11
N THR A 119 9.66 6.55 7.72
CA THR A 119 8.95 6.15 6.50
C THR A 119 9.86 6.26 5.28
N LYS A 120 10.50 7.42 5.08
CA LYS A 120 11.45 7.63 3.97
C LYS A 120 12.61 6.64 3.99
N LYS A 121 13.17 6.31 5.18
CA LYS A 121 14.26 5.32 5.30
C LYS A 121 13.81 3.93 4.87
N ILE A 122 12.63 3.48 5.29
CA ILE A 122 12.08 2.17 4.90
C ILE A 122 11.83 2.13 3.39
N LEU A 123 11.27 3.20 2.81
CA LEU A 123 11.04 3.30 1.38
C LEU A 123 12.34 3.30 0.58
N ASP A 124 13.35 4.10 1.00
CA ASP A 124 14.67 4.13 0.33
C ASP A 124 15.32 2.75 0.35
N GLN A 125 15.34 2.10 1.51
CA GLN A 125 15.92 0.76 1.66
C GLN A 125 15.22 -0.26 0.74
N GLY A 126 13.89 -0.32 0.76
CA GLY A 126 13.12 -1.28 -0.02
C GLY A 126 13.25 -1.04 -1.53
N ILE A 127 13.13 0.21 -1.97
CA ILE A 127 13.28 0.59 -3.38
C ILE A 127 14.67 0.21 -3.90
N ARG A 128 15.74 0.57 -3.18
CA ARG A 128 17.11 0.23 -3.58
C ARG A 128 17.38 -1.26 -3.57
N GLN A 129 16.78 -1.99 -2.64
CA GLN A 129 16.93 -3.44 -2.56
C GLN A 129 16.30 -4.14 -3.76
N VAL A 130 15.03 -3.82 -4.10
CA VAL A 130 14.33 -4.51 -5.21
C VAL A 130 14.75 -4.01 -6.59
N CYS A 131 15.24 -2.77 -6.70
CA CYS A 131 15.71 -2.19 -7.96
C CYS A 131 17.24 -2.27 -8.12
N ALA A 132 17.95 -3.12 -7.35
CA ALA A 132 19.40 -3.25 -7.45
C ALA A 132 19.82 -3.64 -8.88
N GLY A 133 20.69 -2.82 -9.49
CA GLY A 133 21.16 -3.01 -10.87
C GLY A 133 20.15 -2.61 -11.96
N ILE A 134 18.99 -2.09 -11.61
CA ILE A 134 17.95 -1.61 -12.54
C ILE A 134 18.12 -0.12 -12.80
N ASN A 135 17.98 0.29 -14.06
CA ASN A 135 17.89 1.71 -14.41
C ASN A 135 16.49 2.24 -14.00
N MET A 136 16.45 3.13 -13.02
CA MET A 136 15.20 3.68 -12.47
C MET A 136 14.32 4.36 -13.53
N ARG A 137 14.89 4.89 -14.60
CA ARG A 137 14.14 5.45 -15.74
C ARG A 137 13.36 4.42 -16.54
N GLN A 138 13.58 3.13 -16.29
CA GLN A 138 12.81 2.04 -16.86
C GLN A 138 11.73 1.53 -15.92
N VAL A 139 11.53 2.17 -14.76
CA VAL A 139 10.59 1.76 -13.74
C VAL A 139 9.41 2.73 -13.67
N SER A 140 8.19 2.20 -13.71
CA SER A 140 6.99 2.89 -13.25
C SER A 140 6.69 2.42 -11.83
N ALA A 141 6.52 3.34 -10.87
CA ALA A 141 6.37 3.03 -9.46
C ALA A 141 5.08 3.58 -8.86
N PHE A 142 4.43 2.80 -8.01
CA PHE A 142 3.33 3.28 -7.18
C PHE A 142 3.54 2.86 -5.72
N ALA A 143 3.39 3.82 -4.80
CA ALA A 143 3.44 3.60 -3.37
C ALA A 143 2.07 3.89 -2.73
N GLY A 144 1.33 2.83 -2.40
CA GLY A 144 0.10 2.91 -1.61
C GLY A 144 0.43 2.73 -0.13
N LEU A 145 0.31 3.80 0.67
CA LEU A 145 0.76 3.81 2.06
C LEU A 145 -0.37 4.18 3.00
N SER A 146 -0.55 3.39 4.05
CA SER A 146 -1.43 3.74 5.16
C SER A 146 -0.98 5.06 5.79
N GLY A 147 -1.89 6.01 5.96
CA GLY A 147 -1.56 7.36 6.43
C GLY A 147 -0.80 8.25 5.44
N GLY A 148 -0.43 7.73 4.26
CA GLY A 148 0.37 8.44 3.26
C GLY A 148 -0.32 9.62 2.58
N THR A 149 -1.62 9.80 2.79
CA THR A 149 -2.40 10.93 2.24
C THR A 149 -2.98 11.87 3.30
N LEU A 150 -2.59 11.70 4.56
CA LEU A 150 -3.05 12.56 5.65
C LEU A 150 -2.22 13.84 5.72
N GLY A 151 -2.90 15.00 5.80
CA GLY A 151 -2.22 16.30 5.80
C GLY A 151 -1.33 16.46 4.57
N ASP A 152 -0.10 16.92 4.77
CA ASP A 152 0.90 17.18 3.71
C ASP A 152 1.74 15.92 3.35
N ASN A 153 1.39 14.75 3.89
CA ASN A 153 2.18 13.53 3.68
C ASN A 153 2.30 13.16 2.20
N LYS A 154 1.23 13.39 1.43
CA LYS A 154 1.21 13.06 0.00
C LYS A 154 2.24 13.87 -0.78
N GLU A 155 2.31 15.16 -0.52
CA GLU A 155 3.25 16.10 -1.17
C GLU A 155 4.68 15.78 -0.77
N ILE A 156 4.93 15.53 0.51
CA ILE A 156 6.25 15.17 1.04
C ILE A 156 6.75 13.84 0.44
N LEU A 157 5.87 12.85 0.30
CA LEU A 157 6.20 11.56 -0.31
C LEU A 157 6.41 11.69 -1.82
N ASN A 158 5.65 12.54 -2.50
CA ASN A 158 5.87 12.83 -3.92
C ASN A 158 7.24 13.48 -4.15
N GLU A 159 7.61 14.46 -3.33
CA GLU A 159 8.94 15.07 -3.38
C GLU A 159 10.03 14.03 -3.15
N PHE A 160 9.90 13.19 -2.12
CA PHE A 160 10.84 12.12 -1.84
C PHE A 160 10.99 11.13 -3.01
N LEU A 161 9.88 10.64 -3.57
CA LEU A 161 9.90 9.70 -4.69
C LEU A 161 10.49 10.30 -5.97
N SER A 162 10.38 11.62 -6.16
CA SER A 162 10.96 12.31 -7.32
C SER A 162 12.48 12.22 -7.40
N HIS A 163 13.15 11.90 -6.29
CA HIS A 163 14.62 11.76 -6.24
C HIS A 163 15.13 10.43 -6.82
N PHE A 164 14.25 9.45 -7.06
CA PHE A 164 14.65 8.15 -7.62
C PHE A 164 14.77 8.12 -9.15
N ASP A 165 14.41 9.20 -9.83
CA ASP A 165 14.46 9.31 -11.31
C ASP A 165 13.62 8.23 -12.03
N PHE A 166 12.49 7.83 -11.44
CA PHE A 166 11.54 6.91 -12.05
C PHE A 166 10.97 7.47 -13.35
N ALA A 167 10.66 6.59 -14.34
CA ALA A 167 9.97 7.01 -15.56
C ALA A 167 8.60 7.62 -15.23
N TYR A 168 7.85 6.95 -14.37
CA TYR A 168 6.58 7.40 -13.80
C TYR A 168 6.53 7.02 -12.33
N PHE A 169 5.94 7.87 -11.52
CA PHE A 169 5.65 7.53 -10.14
C PHE A 169 4.42 8.25 -9.61
N ALA A 170 3.79 7.64 -8.64
CA ALA A 170 2.74 8.26 -7.83
C ALA A 170 2.72 7.64 -6.44
N ASN A 171 2.11 8.34 -5.49
CA ASN A 171 1.75 7.76 -4.20
C ASN A 171 0.27 7.98 -3.91
N GLY A 172 -0.26 7.18 -3.00
CA GLY A 172 -1.64 7.25 -2.58
C GLY A 172 -1.87 6.55 -1.24
N ASN A 173 -3.13 6.40 -0.87
CA ASN A 173 -3.49 5.58 0.27
C ASN A 173 -3.37 4.08 -0.08
N ASP A 174 -3.03 3.24 0.90
CA ASP A 174 -2.93 1.78 0.76
C ASP A 174 -4.22 1.11 0.27
N SER A 175 -5.37 1.72 0.54
CA SER A 175 -6.66 1.24 0.03
C SER A 175 -6.74 1.21 -1.51
N LEU A 176 -5.99 2.08 -2.21
CA LEU A 176 -5.93 2.05 -3.68
C LEU A 176 -5.32 0.75 -4.19
N ASN A 177 -4.37 0.14 -3.45
CA ASN A 177 -3.79 -1.15 -3.80
C ASN A 177 -4.88 -2.23 -3.86
N VAL A 178 -5.71 -2.27 -2.81
CA VAL A 178 -6.77 -3.28 -2.70
C VAL A 178 -7.91 -3.02 -3.68
N LEU A 179 -8.29 -1.78 -3.87
CA LEU A 179 -9.35 -1.37 -4.81
C LEU A 179 -8.98 -1.70 -6.24
N GLU A 180 -7.74 -1.41 -6.63
CA GLU A 180 -7.26 -1.69 -7.98
C GLU A 180 -7.21 -3.19 -8.25
N PHE A 181 -6.63 -3.94 -7.32
CA PHE A 181 -6.58 -5.40 -7.41
C PHE A 181 -7.99 -6.02 -7.47
N GLY A 182 -8.89 -5.56 -6.59
CA GLY A 182 -10.21 -6.16 -6.44
C GLY A 182 -11.22 -5.78 -7.52
N LEU A 183 -11.22 -4.52 -7.93
CA LEU A 183 -12.26 -3.96 -8.77
C LEU A 183 -11.75 -3.45 -10.13
N SER A 184 -10.47 -3.09 -10.24
CA SER A 184 -9.88 -2.53 -11.50
C SER A 184 -10.68 -1.36 -12.09
N GLY A 185 -11.38 -0.60 -11.23
CA GLY A 185 -12.28 0.49 -11.63
C GLY A 185 -13.73 0.06 -11.88
N GLU A 186 -14.07 -1.23 -11.77
CA GLU A 186 -15.45 -1.72 -11.86
C GLU A 186 -16.26 -1.33 -10.60
N ASN A 187 -17.58 -1.21 -10.76
CA ASN A 187 -18.47 -0.96 -9.64
C ASN A 187 -18.50 -2.18 -8.70
N GLY A 188 -18.29 -1.95 -7.41
CA GLY A 188 -18.26 -3.03 -6.42
C GLY A 188 -17.85 -2.55 -5.04
N VAL A 189 -17.71 -3.48 -4.12
CA VAL A 189 -17.35 -3.27 -2.72
C VAL A 189 -16.10 -4.07 -2.39
N VAL A 190 -15.14 -3.45 -1.71
CA VAL A 190 -13.96 -4.12 -1.16
C VAL A 190 -13.95 -3.94 0.35
N VAL A 191 -13.80 -5.04 1.08
CA VAL A 191 -13.66 -5.05 2.54
C VAL A 191 -12.34 -5.72 2.90
N THR A 192 -11.47 -4.98 3.56
CA THR A 192 -10.21 -5.51 4.10
C THR A 192 -10.41 -5.85 5.57
N MET A 193 -10.29 -7.13 5.91
CA MET A 193 -10.43 -7.70 7.25
C MET A 193 -9.03 -8.08 7.78
N GLY A 194 -8.32 -7.10 8.34
CA GLY A 194 -6.98 -7.25 8.91
C GLY A 194 -6.97 -7.02 10.42
N THR A 195 -5.93 -6.36 10.95
CA THR A 195 -5.87 -5.87 12.33
C THR A 195 -7.07 -4.98 12.65
N GLY A 196 -7.46 -4.10 11.71
CA GLY A 196 -8.72 -3.37 11.68
C GLY A 196 -9.58 -3.80 10.51
N ILE A 197 -10.76 -3.20 10.38
CA ILE A 197 -11.61 -3.32 9.20
C ILE A 197 -11.59 -2.01 8.43
N ILE A 198 -11.60 -2.07 7.10
CA ILE A 198 -11.83 -0.91 6.24
C ILE A 198 -12.61 -1.36 5.00
N ALA A 199 -13.55 -0.56 4.56
CA ALA A 199 -14.33 -0.84 3.38
C ALA A 199 -14.43 0.38 2.46
N TYR A 200 -14.36 0.09 1.18
CA TYR A 200 -14.59 1.05 0.10
C TYR A 200 -15.55 0.47 -0.93
N CYS A 201 -16.34 1.32 -1.55
CA CYS A 201 -17.02 0.97 -2.80
C CYS A 201 -16.49 1.84 -3.95
N CYS A 202 -16.53 1.27 -5.14
CA CYS A 202 -16.31 1.99 -6.40
C CYS A 202 -17.64 2.14 -7.11
N PHE A 203 -18.01 3.37 -7.49
CA PHE A 203 -19.19 3.66 -8.29
C PHE A 203 -18.83 4.72 -9.33
N ASP A 204 -18.99 4.38 -10.60
CA ASP A 204 -18.63 5.24 -11.75
C ASP A 204 -17.19 5.79 -11.67
N GLY A 205 -16.25 4.91 -11.30
CA GLY A 205 -14.83 5.25 -11.17
C GLY A 205 -14.48 6.14 -9.98
N ARG A 206 -15.44 6.40 -9.08
CA ARG A 206 -15.24 7.15 -7.83
C ARG A 206 -15.27 6.22 -6.64
N TYR A 207 -14.32 6.43 -5.73
CA TYR A 207 -14.21 5.63 -4.51
C TYR A 207 -14.90 6.34 -3.35
N HIS A 208 -15.68 5.57 -2.59
CA HIS A 208 -16.33 6.03 -1.37
C HIS A 208 -16.00 5.09 -0.21
N ARG A 209 -15.56 5.65 0.92
CA ARG A 209 -15.24 4.90 2.14
C ARG A 209 -16.50 4.67 2.95
N ILE A 210 -16.71 3.43 3.43
CA ILE A 210 -17.87 3.04 4.24
C ILE A 210 -17.48 2.77 5.68
N ALA A 211 -16.35 2.10 5.93
CA ALA A 211 -15.83 1.76 7.24
C ALA A 211 -14.34 2.09 7.35
N GLY A 212 -13.70 1.75 8.48
CA GLY A 212 -12.28 1.98 8.72
C GLY A 212 -12.00 3.18 9.61
N TRP A 213 -12.90 3.48 10.54
CA TRP A 213 -12.77 4.58 11.49
C TRP A 213 -11.88 4.25 12.69
N GLY A 214 -11.39 3.02 12.74
CA GLY A 214 -10.48 2.54 13.78
C GLY A 214 -11.14 1.54 14.74
N PRO A 215 -10.32 0.70 15.40
CA PRO A 215 -10.82 -0.47 16.15
C PRO A 215 -11.62 -0.11 17.41
N HIS A 216 -11.52 1.11 17.90
CA HIS A 216 -12.31 1.57 19.04
C HIS A 216 -13.69 2.11 18.64
N ILE A 217 -13.87 2.47 17.36
CA ILE A 217 -15.08 3.08 16.82
C ILE A 217 -15.86 2.05 15.99
N ASP A 218 -15.19 1.42 15.01
CA ASP A 218 -15.80 0.35 14.22
C ASP A 218 -15.90 -0.94 15.04
N LYS A 219 -17.05 -1.57 15.01
CA LYS A 219 -17.36 -2.78 15.74
C LYS A 219 -17.50 -3.95 14.78
N GLY A 220 -16.71 -5.02 15.02
CA GLY A 220 -16.85 -6.31 14.33
C GLY A 220 -16.02 -6.46 13.06
N GLY A 221 -15.69 -7.70 12.73
CA GLY A 221 -15.05 -8.13 11.49
C GLY A 221 -13.55 -7.96 11.40
N SER A 222 -12.91 -7.35 12.38
CA SER A 222 -11.45 -7.21 12.41
C SER A 222 -10.77 -8.19 13.35
N GLY A 223 -9.49 -8.42 13.16
CA GLY A 223 -8.68 -9.19 14.10
C GLY A 223 -8.69 -8.59 15.50
N TYR A 224 -8.72 -7.26 15.63
CA TYR A 224 -8.84 -6.60 16.92
C TYR A 224 -10.19 -6.94 17.60
N ASN A 225 -11.30 -6.89 16.86
CA ASN A 225 -12.61 -7.20 17.42
C ASN A 225 -12.68 -8.67 17.87
N LEU A 226 -12.26 -9.61 17.02
CA LEU A 226 -12.21 -11.03 17.35
C LEU A 226 -11.32 -11.29 18.57
N GLY A 227 -10.13 -10.72 18.63
CA GLY A 227 -9.21 -10.89 19.75
C GLY A 227 -9.72 -10.25 21.05
N SER A 228 -10.40 -9.09 20.94
CA SER A 228 -11.05 -8.42 22.08
C SER A 228 -12.22 -9.23 22.62
N ASP A 229 -13.06 -9.78 21.72
CA ASP A 229 -14.20 -10.61 22.09
C ASP A 229 -13.72 -11.92 22.74
N ALA A 230 -12.60 -12.50 22.27
CA ALA A 230 -12.00 -13.67 22.91
C ALA A 230 -11.51 -13.36 24.33
N LEU A 231 -10.85 -12.22 24.54
CA LEU A 231 -10.41 -11.79 25.87
C LEU A 231 -11.59 -11.54 26.82
N ASP A 232 -12.65 -10.86 26.34
CA ASP A 232 -13.86 -10.64 27.12
C ASP A 232 -14.55 -11.95 27.49
N CYS A 233 -14.67 -12.88 26.53
CA CYS A 233 -15.24 -14.20 26.74
C CYS A 233 -14.46 -15.00 27.82
N ALA A 234 -13.13 -14.98 27.74
CA ALA A 234 -12.28 -15.67 28.71
C ALA A 234 -12.35 -15.06 30.12
N LEU A 235 -12.39 -13.71 30.21
CA LEU A 235 -12.55 -13.01 31.48
C LEU A 235 -13.94 -13.27 32.11
N LYS A 236 -14.99 -13.31 31.29
CA LYS A 236 -16.33 -13.70 31.75
C LYS A 236 -16.35 -15.09 32.34
N TYR A 237 -15.59 -16.04 31.75
CA TYR A 237 -15.44 -17.37 32.31
C TYR A 237 -14.76 -17.34 33.67
N LEU A 238 -13.66 -16.60 33.81
CA LEU A 238 -12.94 -16.45 35.08
C LEU A 238 -13.80 -15.83 36.19
N ASP A 239 -14.67 -14.89 35.84
CA ASP A 239 -15.58 -14.19 36.76
C ASP A 239 -16.86 -15.02 37.10
N GLY A 240 -17.08 -16.17 36.47
CA GLY A 240 -18.32 -16.94 36.62
C GLY A 240 -19.55 -16.31 35.97
N ARG A 241 -19.34 -15.40 35.00
CA ARG A 241 -20.38 -14.68 34.25
C ARG A 241 -20.77 -15.38 32.92
N GLY A 242 -20.41 -16.65 32.75
CA GLY A 242 -20.46 -17.34 31.45
C GLY A 242 -19.14 -17.29 30.74
N GLY A 243 -19.12 -17.53 29.42
CA GLY A 243 -17.90 -17.54 28.63
C GLY A 243 -17.28 -18.92 28.46
N SER A 244 -16.13 -19.00 27.80
CA SER A 244 -15.52 -20.25 27.36
C SER A 244 -14.25 -20.58 28.13
N LYS A 245 -14.22 -21.81 28.67
CA LYS A 245 -13.00 -22.42 29.23
C LYS A 245 -11.95 -22.65 28.12
N ILE A 246 -12.39 -23.11 26.95
CA ILE A 246 -11.50 -23.41 25.82
C ILE A 246 -10.78 -22.14 25.35
N ILE A 247 -11.52 -21.06 25.12
CA ILE A 247 -10.93 -19.77 24.72
C ILE A 247 -9.96 -19.27 25.78
N LYS A 248 -10.30 -19.39 27.07
CA LYS A 248 -9.43 -19.02 28.19
C LYS A 248 -8.11 -19.79 28.17
N GLU A 249 -8.18 -21.11 28.01
CA GLU A 249 -6.99 -21.98 28.02
C GLU A 249 -6.09 -21.68 26.81
N LEU A 250 -6.64 -21.52 25.62
CA LEU A 250 -5.90 -21.16 24.40
C LEU A 250 -5.25 -19.76 24.51
N LEU A 251 -5.91 -18.80 25.14
CA LEU A 251 -5.32 -17.48 25.37
C LEU A 251 -4.15 -17.54 26.35
N GLU A 252 -4.29 -18.26 27.47
CA GLU A 252 -3.22 -18.39 28.46
C GLU A 252 -2.02 -19.16 27.93
N GLU A 253 -2.24 -20.16 27.07
CA GLU A 253 -1.15 -20.83 26.35
C GLU A 253 -0.34 -19.86 25.49
N ARG A 254 -1.03 -18.98 24.74
CA ARG A 254 -0.37 -17.95 23.90
C ARG A 254 0.34 -16.86 24.72
N LEU A 255 -0.28 -16.46 25.83
CA LEU A 255 0.26 -15.46 26.76
C LEU A 255 1.40 -16.02 27.62
N LYS A 256 1.48 -17.36 27.79
CA LYS A 256 2.40 -18.08 28.72
C LYS A 256 2.25 -17.64 30.17
N LYS A 257 1.09 -17.12 30.53
CA LYS A 257 0.73 -16.65 31.88
C LYS A 257 -0.80 -16.45 31.94
N SER A 258 -1.31 -16.23 33.17
CA SER A 258 -2.74 -15.97 33.34
C SER A 258 -3.19 -14.69 32.60
N ILE A 259 -4.45 -14.64 32.16
CA ILE A 259 -4.99 -13.44 31.51
C ILE A 259 -4.95 -12.23 32.47
N PRO A 260 -5.36 -12.34 33.75
CA PRO A 260 -5.25 -11.23 34.69
C PRO A 260 -3.82 -10.64 34.82
N ASP A 261 -2.79 -11.49 34.87
CA ASP A 261 -1.39 -11.06 34.93
C ASP A 261 -0.90 -10.41 33.62
N SER A 262 -1.65 -10.59 32.53
CA SER A 262 -1.32 -10.08 31.20
C SER A 262 -1.96 -8.73 30.88
N VAL A 263 -2.95 -8.29 31.66
CA VAL A 263 -3.78 -7.10 31.36
C VAL A 263 -2.93 -5.86 31.08
N SER A 264 -1.97 -5.55 31.96
CA SER A 264 -1.10 -4.38 31.77
C SER A 264 -0.27 -4.44 30.48
N GLU A 265 0.18 -5.65 30.12
CA GLU A 265 0.90 -5.87 28.86
C GLU A 265 0.00 -5.69 27.64
N ILE A 266 -1.22 -6.25 27.68
CA ILE A 266 -2.21 -6.13 26.60
C ILE A 266 -2.50 -4.66 26.30
N TYR A 267 -2.72 -3.82 27.33
CA TYR A 267 -2.92 -2.38 27.16
C TYR A 267 -1.69 -1.68 26.58
N ARG A 268 -0.49 -2.02 27.06
CA ARG A 268 0.76 -1.41 26.61
C ARG A 268 1.10 -1.76 25.16
N MET A 269 0.85 -3.01 24.74
CA MET A 269 1.16 -3.51 23.41
C MET A 269 0.17 -3.06 22.32
N GLY A 270 -1.03 -2.68 22.73
CA GLY A 270 -2.02 -2.02 21.87
C GLY A 270 -2.70 -2.92 20.83
N LYS A 271 -3.28 -2.28 19.83
CA LYS A 271 -4.26 -2.91 18.90
C LYS A 271 -3.75 -4.14 18.15
N SER A 272 -2.51 -4.12 17.68
CA SER A 272 -1.95 -5.23 16.89
C SER A 272 -1.73 -6.48 17.74
N TYR A 273 -1.39 -6.30 19.01
CA TYR A 273 -1.25 -7.40 19.95
C TYR A 273 -2.59 -8.05 20.27
N VAL A 274 -3.63 -7.25 20.53
CA VAL A 274 -4.99 -7.79 20.72
C VAL A 274 -5.46 -8.52 19.46
N ALA A 275 -5.21 -7.97 18.27
CA ALA A 275 -5.57 -8.62 17.01
C ALA A 275 -4.85 -9.96 16.80
N SER A 276 -3.68 -10.18 17.40
CA SER A 276 -2.94 -11.45 17.31
C SER A 276 -3.64 -12.61 18.02
N PHE A 277 -4.64 -12.32 18.87
CA PHE A 277 -5.48 -13.34 19.53
C PHE A 277 -6.68 -13.81 18.67
N ALA A 278 -6.97 -13.16 17.54
CA ALA A 278 -8.06 -13.57 16.66
C ALA A 278 -8.04 -15.06 16.27
N PRO A 279 -6.89 -15.69 15.96
CA PRO A 279 -6.85 -17.12 15.66
C PRO A 279 -7.38 -18.03 16.76
N VAL A 280 -7.33 -17.60 18.04
CA VAL A 280 -7.88 -18.37 19.18
C VAL A 280 -9.37 -18.65 19.00
N VAL A 281 -10.12 -17.70 18.43
CA VAL A 281 -11.55 -17.86 18.20
C VAL A 281 -11.81 -18.98 17.19
N PHE A 282 -11.03 -19.05 16.12
CA PHE A 282 -11.17 -20.08 15.09
C PHE A 282 -10.73 -21.46 15.61
N GLU A 283 -9.63 -21.52 16.37
CA GLU A 283 -9.17 -22.75 17.03
C GLU A 283 -10.23 -23.28 18.00
N ALA A 284 -10.84 -22.43 18.82
CA ALA A 284 -11.91 -22.82 19.73
C ALA A 284 -13.16 -23.29 18.99
N TYR A 285 -13.49 -22.63 17.86
CA TYR A 285 -14.59 -23.03 16.98
C TYR A 285 -14.37 -24.46 16.42
N ASP A 286 -13.15 -24.75 15.95
CA ASP A 286 -12.79 -26.09 15.44
C ASP A 286 -12.85 -27.16 16.53
N MET A 287 -12.70 -26.77 17.82
CA MET A 287 -12.90 -27.64 18.98
C MET A 287 -14.39 -27.78 19.39
N GLY A 288 -15.31 -27.13 18.67
CA GLY A 288 -16.76 -27.20 18.93
C GLY A 288 -17.26 -26.25 20.00
N ASP A 289 -16.52 -25.17 20.30
CA ASP A 289 -16.91 -24.17 21.30
C ASP A 289 -18.06 -23.28 20.81
N GLU A 290 -19.17 -23.25 21.55
CA GLU A 290 -20.35 -22.47 21.18
C GLU A 290 -20.15 -20.96 21.26
N TYR A 291 -19.36 -20.48 22.24
CA TYR A 291 -19.03 -19.07 22.37
C TYR A 291 -18.15 -18.58 21.22
N ALA A 292 -17.24 -19.43 20.74
CA ALA A 292 -16.44 -19.11 19.56
C ALA A 292 -17.32 -18.96 18.31
N SER A 293 -18.31 -19.85 18.16
CA SER A 293 -19.31 -19.75 17.08
C SER A 293 -20.10 -18.43 17.17
N GLU A 294 -20.55 -18.04 18.36
CA GLU A 294 -21.26 -16.79 18.61
C GLU A 294 -20.40 -15.56 18.29
N ILE A 295 -19.14 -15.57 18.70
CA ILE A 295 -18.16 -14.48 18.41
C ILE A 295 -18.00 -14.33 16.91
N ILE A 296 -17.77 -15.42 16.16
CA ILE A 296 -17.62 -15.38 14.71
C ILE A 296 -18.90 -14.83 14.06
N GLU A 297 -20.05 -15.36 14.45
CA GLU A 297 -21.33 -14.94 13.88
C GLU A 297 -21.61 -13.45 14.09
N ASN A 298 -21.37 -12.94 15.30
CA ASN A 298 -21.59 -11.53 15.61
C ASN A 298 -20.64 -10.62 14.81
N ASN A 299 -19.36 -11.00 14.67
CA ASN A 299 -18.41 -10.27 13.84
C ASN A 299 -18.80 -10.29 12.35
N VAL A 300 -19.25 -11.43 11.82
CA VAL A 300 -19.74 -11.54 10.44
C VAL A 300 -20.98 -10.67 10.20
N LYS A 301 -21.93 -10.62 11.15
CA LYS A 301 -23.11 -9.74 11.03
C LYS A 301 -22.72 -8.27 10.82
N GLU A 302 -21.70 -7.79 11.53
CA GLU A 302 -21.23 -6.42 11.36
C GLU A 302 -20.57 -6.20 9.97
N VAL A 303 -19.78 -7.17 9.49
CA VAL A 303 -19.22 -7.12 8.13
C VAL A 303 -20.33 -7.10 7.07
N VAL A 304 -21.38 -7.90 7.25
CA VAL A 304 -22.54 -7.93 6.35
C VAL A 304 -23.26 -6.57 6.28
N LYS A 305 -23.37 -5.85 7.41
CA LYS A 305 -23.92 -4.48 7.40
C LYS A 305 -23.06 -3.54 6.56
N VAL A 306 -21.73 -3.65 6.68
CA VAL A 306 -20.79 -2.85 5.89
C VAL A 306 -20.91 -3.17 4.40
N ILE A 307 -20.97 -4.46 4.03
CA ILE A 307 -21.15 -4.91 2.64
C ILE A 307 -22.48 -4.36 2.09
N ASN A 308 -23.58 -4.54 2.82
CA ASN A 308 -24.89 -4.07 2.37
C ASN A 308 -24.95 -2.55 2.17
N ALA A 309 -24.32 -1.77 3.07
CA ALA A 309 -24.19 -0.33 2.89
C ALA A 309 -23.44 0.02 1.60
N GLY A 310 -22.40 -0.73 1.26
CA GLY A 310 -21.67 -0.55 0.01
C GLY A 310 -22.48 -0.93 -1.23
N LEU A 311 -23.19 -2.05 -1.17
CA LEU A 311 -24.06 -2.50 -2.27
C LEU A 311 -25.24 -1.53 -2.48
N ASP A 312 -25.78 -0.96 -1.41
CA ASP A 312 -26.79 0.10 -1.49
C ASP A 312 -26.26 1.37 -2.12
N PHE A 313 -25.03 1.77 -1.74
CA PHE A 313 -24.39 2.95 -2.31
C PHE A 313 -24.17 2.81 -3.82
N ILE A 314 -23.75 1.65 -4.30
CA ILE A 314 -23.56 1.38 -5.73
C ILE A 314 -24.87 1.00 -6.44
N GLN A 315 -26.00 1.02 -5.74
CA GLN A 315 -27.33 0.70 -6.25
C GLN A 315 -27.42 -0.68 -6.94
N ASN A 316 -26.61 -1.64 -6.48
CA ASN A 316 -26.56 -2.98 -7.05
C ASN A 316 -26.38 -4.04 -5.96
N LYS A 317 -27.47 -4.65 -5.52
CA LYS A 317 -27.49 -5.73 -4.49
C LYS A 317 -26.71 -6.99 -4.90
N LYS A 318 -26.46 -7.18 -6.19
CA LYS A 318 -25.65 -8.27 -6.75
C LYS A 318 -24.29 -7.80 -7.24
N GLY A 319 -23.87 -6.61 -6.83
CA GLY A 319 -22.55 -6.07 -7.16
C GLY A 319 -21.43 -6.97 -6.65
N LYS A 320 -20.27 -6.89 -7.31
CA LYS A 320 -19.06 -7.60 -6.91
C LYS A 320 -18.62 -7.18 -5.52
N VAL A 321 -18.35 -8.15 -4.65
CA VAL A 321 -17.81 -7.92 -3.31
C VAL A 321 -16.49 -8.67 -3.17
N LEU A 322 -15.42 -7.98 -2.79
CA LEU A 322 -14.13 -8.57 -2.49
C LEU A 322 -13.87 -8.50 -1.00
N LEU A 323 -13.62 -9.65 -0.38
CA LEU A 323 -13.11 -9.75 0.99
C LEU A 323 -11.64 -10.14 0.93
N CYS A 324 -10.79 -9.40 1.61
CA CYS A 324 -9.35 -9.63 1.68
C CYS A 324 -8.80 -9.34 3.08
N GLY A 325 -7.51 -9.59 3.28
CA GLY A 325 -6.84 -9.40 4.58
C GLY A 325 -6.68 -10.69 5.36
N GLY A 326 -5.96 -10.62 6.49
CA GLY A 326 -5.53 -11.82 7.23
C GLY A 326 -6.66 -12.71 7.77
N ILE A 327 -7.81 -12.12 8.11
CA ILE A 327 -8.98 -12.89 8.60
C ILE A 327 -9.59 -13.76 7.48
N VAL A 328 -9.45 -13.37 6.23
CA VAL A 328 -9.97 -14.13 5.07
C VAL A 328 -9.25 -15.46 4.87
N ASN A 329 -8.08 -15.69 5.49
CA ASN A 329 -7.45 -17.00 5.54
C ASN A 329 -8.37 -18.06 6.18
N GLN A 330 -9.35 -17.65 6.99
CA GLN A 330 -10.37 -18.50 7.60
C GLN A 330 -11.66 -18.56 6.76
N SER A 331 -11.58 -18.36 5.46
CA SER A 331 -12.74 -18.24 4.56
C SER A 331 -13.68 -19.45 4.63
N GLU A 332 -13.17 -20.65 4.78
CA GLU A 332 -13.99 -21.86 4.86
C GLU A 332 -14.87 -21.85 6.11
N THR A 333 -14.34 -21.41 7.24
CA THR A 333 -15.11 -21.21 8.48
C THR A 333 -16.08 -20.05 8.38
N LEU A 334 -15.70 -18.96 7.69
CA LEU A 334 -16.52 -17.75 7.56
C LEU A 334 -17.72 -17.91 6.60
N LYS A 335 -17.54 -18.62 5.48
CA LYS A 335 -18.57 -18.77 4.43
C LYS A 335 -19.95 -19.22 4.93
N PRO A 336 -20.07 -20.22 5.83
CA PRO A 336 -21.38 -20.62 6.38
C PRO A 336 -22.10 -19.48 7.11
N PHE A 337 -21.36 -18.65 7.86
CA PHE A 337 -21.94 -17.51 8.57
C PHE A 337 -22.36 -16.40 7.61
N PHE A 338 -21.58 -16.11 6.55
CA PHE A 338 -22.01 -15.18 5.51
C PHE A 338 -23.27 -15.66 4.81
N ARG A 339 -23.38 -16.97 4.46
CA ARG A 339 -24.60 -17.56 3.87
C ARG A 339 -25.81 -17.41 4.75
N LYS A 340 -25.66 -17.47 6.08
CA LYS A 340 -26.75 -17.31 7.04
C LYS A 340 -27.31 -15.88 7.08
N HIS A 341 -26.48 -14.86 6.78
CA HIS A 341 -26.83 -13.46 7.00
C HIS A 341 -26.91 -12.61 5.72
N MET A 342 -26.65 -13.20 4.56
CA MET A 342 -26.77 -12.55 3.25
C MET A 342 -27.74 -13.32 2.35
N GLU A 343 -28.47 -12.59 1.51
CA GLU A 343 -29.38 -13.20 0.52
C GLU A 343 -28.64 -14.08 -0.50
N SER A 344 -27.43 -13.69 -0.87
CA SER A 344 -26.54 -14.45 -1.76
C SER A 344 -25.09 -14.12 -1.44
N ILE A 345 -24.22 -15.13 -1.56
CA ILE A 345 -22.77 -14.96 -1.48
C ILE A 345 -22.05 -15.27 -2.80
N GLU A 346 -22.77 -15.51 -3.88
CA GLU A 346 -22.18 -15.88 -5.18
C GLU A 346 -21.30 -14.79 -5.78
N ASN A 347 -21.61 -13.55 -5.46
CA ASN A 347 -20.84 -12.37 -5.86
C ASN A 347 -19.73 -11.98 -4.89
N ILE A 348 -19.54 -12.77 -3.80
CA ILE A 348 -18.48 -12.54 -2.82
C ILE A 348 -17.25 -13.35 -3.18
N ILE A 349 -16.15 -12.64 -3.38
CA ILE A 349 -14.83 -13.23 -3.64
C ILE A 349 -14.00 -13.11 -2.37
N PHE A 350 -13.61 -14.25 -1.81
CA PHE A 350 -12.64 -14.31 -0.71
C PHE A 350 -11.25 -14.48 -1.33
N THR A 351 -10.36 -13.54 -1.09
CA THR A 351 -9.02 -13.59 -1.65
C THR A 351 -7.94 -13.40 -0.60
N THR A 352 -6.93 -14.24 -0.69
CA THR A 352 -5.69 -14.14 0.10
C THR A 352 -4.57 -13.44 -0.67
N GLU A 353 -4.89 -12.92 -1.87
CA GLU A 353 -3.93 -12.19 -2.66
C GLU A 353 -3.43 -10.94 -1.95
N ARG A 354 -2.17 -10.61 -2.22
CA ARG A 354 -1.47 -9.52 -1.53
C ARG A 354 -1.79 -8.18 -2.18
N PRO A 355 -2.12 -7.14 -1.40
CA PRO A 355 -2.42 -5.80 -1.93
C PRO A 355 -1.31 -5.20 -2.80
N VAL A 356 -0.06 -5.60 -2.61
CA VAL A 356 1.08 -5.16 -3.44
C VAL A 356 0.86 -5.45 -4.93
N ASN A 357 0.08 -6.49 -5.28
CA ASN A 357 -0.27 -6.76 -6.68
C ASN A 357 -1.12 -5.63 -7.27
N GLY A 358 -2.03 -5.06 -6.49
CA GLY A 358 -2.78 -3.87 -6.89
C GLY A 358 -1.90 -2.63 -7.03
N ALA A 359 -0.90 -2.46 -6.17
CA ALA A 359 0.08 -1.38 -6.35
C ALA A 359 0.83 -1.51 -7.68
N VAL A 360 1.19 -2.73 -8.11
CA VAL A 360 1.77 -3.00 -9.44
C VAL A 360 0.80 -2.61 -10.55
N MET A 361 -0.50 -2.95 -10.43
CA MET A 361 -1.52 -2.56 -11.42
C MET A 361 -1.70 -1.03 -11.51
N VAL A 362 -1.63 -0.32 -10.39
CA VAL A 362 -1.64 1.15 -10.41
C VAL A 362 -0.41 1.69 -11.12
N ALA A 363 0.78 1.13 -10.84
CA ALA A 363 2.03 1.52 -11.51
C ALA A 363 1.95 1.31 -13.04
N GLU A 364 1.29 0.25 -13.50
CA GLU A 364 1.02 0.01 -14.93
C GLU A 364 0.09 1.07 -15.54
N LYS A 365 -0.97 1.45 -14.84
CA LYS A 365 -1.92 2.47 -15.30
C LYS A 365 -1.29 3.86 -15.45
N LEU A 366 -0.21 4.17 -14.71
CA LEU A 366 0.51 5.44 -14.87
C LEU A 366 1.12 5.59 -16.27
N ILE A 367 1.54 4.48 -16.89
CA ILE A 367 2.10 4.47 -18.25
C ILE A 367 1.04 4.86 -19.28
N ASN A 368 -0.21 4.42 -19.06
CA ASN A 368 -1.31 4.58 -20.03
C ASN A 368 -2.02 5.94 -19.94
N LYS A 369 -1.88 6.66 -18.83
CA LYS A 369 -2.52 7.99 -18.64
C LYS A 369 -1.85 9.11 -19.45
N GLU A 370 -0.63 8.91 -19.92
CA GLU A 370 0.13 9.90 -20.68
C GLU A 370 0.31 9.53 -22.18
N ARG A 371 -0.30 8.43 -22.60
CA ARG A 371 -0.45 8.07 -24.02
C ARG A 371 -1.74 8.64 -24.58
#